data_b8fd85519542204b5cd8e843c1e45808
#
_entry.id   b8fd85519542204b5cd8e843c1e45808
#
_cell.length_a   1.000
_cell.length_b   1.000
_cell.length_c   1.000
_cell.angle_alpha   90.00
_cell.angle_beta   90.00
_cell.angle_gamma   90.00
#
_symmetry.space_group_name_H-M   'P 1'
#
loop_
_entity.id
_entity.type
_entity.pdbx_description
1 polymer ?
#
loop_
_entity_poly.entity_id
_entity_poly.type
_entity_poly.pdbx_seq_one_letter_code
_entity_poly.pdbx_strand_id
1 'polypeptide(L)'
;MRVFYPFNEGEHLMHKYPSDIAFTPSVKAAQQQRGSREVYAKVEQRGGWQKEVTSELREFIAQRDSFYLGTASADGQPYIQHRGGPKGFLKVLDSNTLAFADFVGNAQYISLGNLDENNKAFIFLMDYVNRRRIKVWGTAEYVEDNQQLLASLANDEYGGRVERAIVFHVHTWDINCPQHIKPRYTEEDLAPMVADYQRRISELEAEVQRLRQSQT
;
A
#
# COMPACT_ATOMS: atom_id res chain seq x y z
N MET A 1 -22.39 23.12 -5.20
CA MET A 1 -23.09 23.06 -3.89
C MET A 1 -23.16 21.59 -3.50
N ARG A 2 -22.14 21.09 -2.74
CA ARG A 2 -22.09 19.70 -2.31
C ARG A 2 -23.17 19.44 -1.27
N VAL A 3 -24.02 18.48 -1.51
CA VAL A 3 -24.94 17.96 -0.50
C VAL A 3 -24.12 17.01 0.39
N PHE A 4 -23.74 17.50 1.58
CA PHE A 4 -23.22 16.61 2.62
C PHE A 4 -24.35 15.65 3.01
N TYR A 5 -24.23 14.38 2.67
CA TYR A 5 -25.02 13.36 3.33
C TYR A 5 -24.50 13.25 4.77
N PRO A 6 -25.36 13.40 5.78
CA PRO A 6 -24.90 13.25 7.15
C PRO A 6 -24.38 11.82 7.34
N PHE A 7 -23.22 11.72 7.97
CA PHE A 7 -22.66 10.46 8.46
C PHE A 7 -23.79 9.67 9.14
N ASN A 8 -24.11 8.51 8.58
CA ASN A 8 -25.06 7.63 9.22
C ASN A 8 -24.36 6.96 10.42
N GLU A 9 -24.45 7.57 11.59
CA GLU A 9 -23.91 7.10 12.86
C GLU A 9 -24.51 5.75 13.31
N GLY A 10 -25.42 5.15 12.50
CA GLY A 10 -26.24 4.01 12.89
C GLY A 10 -25.61 2.63 12.75
N GLU A 11 -24.40 2.47 12.21
CA GLU A 11 -23.74 1.17 12.07
C GLU A 11 -22.29 1.13 12.57
N HIS A 12 -21.94 1.85 13.62
CA HIS A 12 -20.84 1.42 14.45
C HIS A 12 -21.29 0.18 15.23
N LEU A 13 -21.33 -0.98 14.55
CA LEU A 13 -21.07 -2.23 15.23
C LEU A 13 -19.78 -2.01 16.00
N MET A 14 -19.87 -1.87 17.33
CA MET A 14 -18.68 -1.68 18.18
C MET A 14 -17.79 -2.90 17.99
N HIS A 15 -16.85 -2.78 17.04
CA HIS A 15 -15.84 -3.81 16.85
C HIS A 15 -15.06 -3.92 18.16
N LYS A 16 -15.16 -5.07 18.80
CA LYS A 16 -14.42 -5.35 20.02
C LYS A 16 -12.90 -5.34 19.76
N TYR A 17 -12.51 -5.81 18.58
CA TYR A 17 -11.13 -5.87 18.14
C TYR A 17 -10.95 -5.17 16.78
N PRO A 18 -9.78 -4.57 16.50
CA PRO A 18 -9.53 -3.95 15.19
C PRO A 18 -9.72 -4.92 14.01
N SER A 19 -9.40 -6.19 14.21
CA SER A 19 -9.56 -7.25 13.20
C SER A 19 -11.02 -7.57 12.85
N ASP A 20 -12.00 -7.13 13.66
CA ASP A 20 -13.42 -7.40 13.39
C ASP A 20 -13.92 -6.76 12.09
N ILE A 21 -13.22 -5.75 11.60
CA ILE A 21 -13.49 -5.18 10.26
C ILE A 21 -13.39 -6.24 9.15
N ALA A 22 -12.53 -7.26 9.32
CA ALA A 22 -12.35 -8.35 8.37
C ALA A 22 -12.78 -9.71 8.93
N PHE A 23 -12.72 -9.89 10.25
CA PHE A 23 -13.16 -11.10 10.93
C PHE A 23 -14.65 -11.03 11.26
N THR A 24 -15.46 -10.98 10.22
CA THR A 24 -16.92 -11.03 10.32
C THR A 24 -17.39 -12.32 11.04
N PRO A 25 -18.65 -12.40 11.49
CA PRO A 25 -19.19 -13.64 12.08
C PRO A 25 -18.97 -14.87 11.19
N SER A 26 -19.16 -14.75 9.88
CA SER A 26 -18.92 -15.83 8.91
C SER A 26 -17.45 -16.23 8.83
N VAL A 27 -16.53 -15.26 8.88
CA VAL A 27 -15.08 -15.55 8.91
C VAL A 27 -14.70 -16.26 10.21
N LYS A 28 -15.20 -15.81 11.35
CA LYS A 28 -14.96 -16.48 12.65
C LYS A 28 -15.53 -17.88 12.69
N ALA A 29 -16.70 -18.12 12.12
CA ALA A 29 -17.27 -19.45 11.96
C ALA A 29 -16.41 -20.37 11.08
N ALA A 30 -15.88 -19.86 9.97
CA ALA A 30 -14.94 -20.60 9.13
C ALA A 30 -13.63 -20.91 9.85
N GLN A 31 -13.09 -19.97 10.63
CA GLN A 31 -11.90 -20.18 11.48
C GLN A 31 -12.17 -21.30 12.51
N GLN A 32 -13.35 -21.31 13.13
CA GLN A 32 -13.75 -22.35 14.10
C GLN A 32 -13.81 -23.73 13.42
N GLN A 33 -14.49 -23.80 12.28
CA GLN A 33 -14.62 -25.04 11.54
C GLN A 33 -13.28 -25.63 11.08
N ARG A 34 -12.30 -24.75 10.78
CA ARG A 34 -10.97 -25.14 10.28
C ARG A 34 -9.89 -25.17 11.37
N GLY A 35 -10.24 -24.97 12.63
CA GLY A 35 -9.36 -25.09 13.78
C GLY A 35 -8.38 -23.91 14.00
N SER A 36 -8.58 -22.76 13.36
CA SER A 36 -7.70 -21.60 13.52
C SER A 36 -8.23 -20.53 14.46
N ARG A 37 -9.49 -20.63 14.93
CA ARG A 37 -10.15 -19.60 15.74
C ARG A 37 -9.39 -19.26 17.04
N GLU A 38 -8.90 -20.27 17.75
CA GLU A 38 -8.19 -20.08 19.03
C GLU A 38 -6.88 -19.30 18.85
N VAL A 39 -6.18 -19.54 17.74
CA VAL A 39 -4.95 -18.80 17.41
C VAL A 39 -5.26 -17.33 17.23
N TYR A 40 -6.27 -17.01 16.41
CA TYR A 40 -6.66 -15.61 16.15
C TYR A 40 -7.29 -14.95 17.37
N ALA A 41 -8.05 -15.67 18.21
CA ALA A 41 -8.56 -15.14 19.48
C ALA A 41 -7.42 -14.72 20.43
N LYS A 42 -6.34 -15.48 20.50
CA LYS A 42 -5.15 -15.10 21.28
C LYS A 42 -4.45 -13.87 20.70
N VAL A 43 -4.38 -13.75 19.37
CA VAL A 43 -3.85 -12.55 18.69
C VAL A 43 -4.71 -11.32 19.03
N GLU A 44 -6.02 -11.42 18.91
CA GLU A 44 -6.97 -10.36 19.26
C GLU A 44 -6.80 -9.90 20.72
N GLN A 45 -6.67 -10.81 21.67
CA GLN A 45 -6.50 -10.52 23.11
C GLN A 45 -5.16 -9.84 23.43
N ARG A 46 -4.12 -10.04 22.61
CA ARG A 46 -2.77 -9.46 22.79
C ARG A 46 -2.60 -8.10 22.10
N GLY A 47 -3.66 -7.46 21.67
CA GLY A 47 -3.64 -6.18 20.98
C GLY A 47 -3.89 -6.29 19.47
N GLY A 48 -3.75 -7.48 18.88
CA GLY A 48 -4.16 -7.76 17.49
C GLY A 48 -3.56 -6.84 16.44
N TRP A 49 -4.41 -6.42 15.52
CA TRP A 49 -4.07 -5.48 14.46
C TRP A 49 -3.94 -4.05 15.00
N GLN A 50 -3.07 -3.28 14.38
CA GLN A 50 -2.80 -1.90 14.78
C GLN A 50 -3.88 -0.96 14.23
N LYS A 51 -4.22 0.07 15.02
CA LYS A 51 -5.19 1.11 14.60
C LYS A 51 -4.51 2.36 14.05
N GLU A 52 -3.26 2.58 14.43
CA GLU A 52 -2.51 3.78 14.08
C GLU A 52 -1.33 3.45 13.18
N VAL A 53 -0.91 4.41 12.39
CA VAL A 53 0.29 4.33 11.56
C VAL A 53 1.51 4.39 12.48
N THR A 54 2.10 3.23 12.76
CA THR A 54 3.33 3.12 13.54
C THR A 54 4.55 3.61 12.74
N SER A 55 5.69 3.79 13.42
CA SER A 55 6.98 4.07 12.73
C SER A 55 7.32 3.01 11.69
N GLU A 56 7.09 1.72 12.01
CA GLU A 56 7.33 0.62 11.08
C GLU A 56 6.47 0.73 9.80
N LEU A 57 5.17 1.04 9.94
CA LEU A 57 4.30 1.23 8.78
C LEU A 57 4.72 2.46 7.97
N ARG A 58 5.10 3.55 8.64
CA ARG A 58 5.59 4.78 7.99
C ARG A 58 6.84 4.51 7.16
N GLU A 59 7.82 3.82 7.73
CA GLU A 59 9.05 3.44 7.02
C GLU A 59 8.76 2.52 5.84
N PHE A 60 7.84 1.56 6.01
CA PHE A 60 7.41 0.67 4.94
C PHE A 60 6.78 1.45 3.79
N ILE A 61 5.84 2.35 4.08
CA ILE A 61 5.15 3.20 3.09
C ILE A 61 6.16 4.08 2.34
N ALA A 62 7.11 4.70 3.05
CA ALA A 62 8.11 5.60 2.46
C ALA A 62 8.98 4.93 1.39
N GLN A 63 9.09 3.61 1.39
CA GLN A 63 9.87 2.83 0.42
C GLN A 63 9.03 2.29 -0.74
N ARG A 64 7.73 2.57 -0.78
CA ARG A 64 6.85 2.06 -1.86
C ARG A 64 6.68 3.10 -2.96
N ASP A 65 6.75 2.63 -4.18
CA ASP A 65 6.50 3.34 -5.44
C ASP A 65 5.12 2.99 -6.02
N SER A 66 4.45 2.04 -5.42
CA SER A 66 3.14 1.55 -5.88
C SER A 66 2.37 0.84 -4.77
N PHE A 67 1.05 0.80 -4.93
CA PHE A 67 0.13 0.00 -4.14
C PHE A 67 -1.16 -0.29 -4.92
N TYR A 68 -2.01 -1.14 -4.38
CA TYR A 68 -3.34 -1.40 -4.93
C TYR A 68 -4.40 -0.77 -4.04
N LEU A 69 -5.26 0.06 -4.64
CA LEU A 69 -6.42 0.66 -3.99
C LEU A 69 -7.66 -0.17 -4.32
N GLY A 70 -8.29 -0.72 -3.31
CA GLY A 70 -9.60 -1.38 -3.40
C GLY A 70 -10.71 -0.41 -3.02
N THR A 71 -11.75 -0.33 -3.83
CA THR A 71 -13.01 0.38 -3.58
C THR A 71 -14.17 -0.52 -3.97
N ALA A 72 -15.40 -0.15 -3.64
CA ALA A 72 -16.59 -0.87 -4.07
C ALA A 72 -17.74 0.12 -4.33
N SER A 73 -18.57 -0.20 -5.30
CA SER A 73 -19.82 0.52 -5.53
C SER A 73 -20.81 0.37 -4.36
N ALA A 74 -21.92 1.09 -4.40
CA ALA A 74 -22.95 1.04 -3.37
C ALA A 74 -23.52 -0.38 -3.16
N ASP A 75 -23.64 -1.16 -4.24
CA ASP A 75 -24.12 -2.55 -4.22
C ASP A 75 -23.04 -3.58 -3.85
N GLY A 76 -21.80 -3.11 -3.59
CA GLY A 76 -20.70 -3.95 -3.13
C GLY A 76 -19.85 -4.56 -4.25
N GLN A 77 -20.02 -4.18 -5.54
CA GLN A 77 -19.12 -4.65 -6.59
C GLN A 77 -17.69 -4.16 -6.35
N PRO A 78 -16.73 -5.05 -6.11
CA PRO A 78 -15.36 -4.63 -5.82
C PRO A 78 -14.64 -4.15 -7.08
N TYR A 79 -13.76 -3.16 -6.90
CA TYR A 79 -12.84 -2.66 -7.89
C TYR A 79 -11.45 -2.49 -7.29
N ILE A 80 -10.41 -2.86 -8.02
CA ILE A 80 -9.02 -2.71 -7.61
C ILE A 80 -8.27 -1.94 -8.68
N GLN A 81 -7.58 -0.88 -8.27
CA GLN A 81 -6.74 -0.07 -9.14
C GLN A 81 -5.30 -0.02 -8.64
N HIS A 82 -4.34 -0.26 -9.53
CA HIS A 82 -2.94 0.01 -9.28
C HIS A 82 -2.71 1.53 -9.18
N ARG A 83 -2.03 1.97 -8.15
CA ARG A 83 -1.57 3.34 -7.95
C ARG A 83 -0.05 3.34 -7.89
N GLY A 84 0.58 4.18 -8.70
CA GLY A 84 2.03 4.30 -8.77
C GLY A 84 2.47 5.75 -8.74
N GLY A 85 3.72 5.96 -8.34
CA GLY A 85 4.35 7.26 -8.23
C GLY A 85 5.82 7.13 -7.83
N PRO A 86 6.52 8.22 -7.56
CA PRO A 86 7.86 8.16 -7.00
C PRO A 86 7.84 7.48 -5.61
N LYS A 87 8.96 6.89 -5.19
CA LYS A 87 9.06 6.30 -3.85
C LYS A 87 8.54 7.24 -2.77
N GLY A 88 7.65 6.73 -1.91
CA GLY A 88 7.02 7.50 -0.85
C GLY A 88 5.97 8.51 -1.32
N PHE A 89 5.39 8.34 -2.51
CA PHE A 89 4.28 9.17 -2.99
C PHE A 89 3.02 9.03 -2.14
N LEU A 90 2.81 7.88 -1.51
CA LEU A 90 1.80 7.72 -0.46
C LEU A 90 2.34 8.36 0.82
N LYS A 91 1.77 9.49 1.21
CA LYS A 91 2.20 10.28 2.37
C LYS A 91 1.45 9.89 3.63
N VAL A 92 2.14 9.85 4.74
CA VAL A 92 1.54 9.74 6.08
C VAL A 92 1.40 11.14 6.64
N LEU A 93 0.17 11.65 6.72
CA LEU A 93 -0.11 12.99 7.22
C LEU A 93 -0.08 13.05 8.75
N ASP A 94 -0.67 12.06 9.39
CA ASP A 94 -0.71 11.92 10.86
C ASP A 94 -0.76 10.44 11.28
N SER A 95 -1.18 10.15 12.51
CA SER A 95 -1.26 8.78 13.04
C SER A 95 -2.35 7.91 12.39
N ASN A 96 -3.32 8.52 11.70
CA ASN A 96 -4.46 7.78 11.15
C ASN A 96 -4.80 8.19 9.71
N THR A 97 -4.03 9.10 9.11
CA THR A 97 -4.34 9.66 7.80
C THR A 97 -3.20 9.47 6.82
N LEU A 98 -3.52 8.86 5.69
CA LEU A 98 -2.65 8.77 4.52
C LEU A 98 -3.21 9.66 3.40
N ALA A 99 -2.35 10.14 2.51
CA ALA A 99 -2.80 10.84 1.32
C ALA A 99 -1.86 10.59 0.14
N PHE A 100 -2.40 10.68 -1.07
CA PHE A 100 -1.63 10.59 -2.31
C PHE A 100 -2.27 11.41 -3.41
N ALA A 101 -1.44 11.84 -4.36
CA ALA A 101 -1.89 12.51 -5.56
C ALA A 101 -2.62 11.54 -6.50
N ASP A 102 -3.81 11.89 -6.94
CA ASP A 102 -4.49 11.23 -8.05
C ASP A 102 -4.12 11.97 -9.34
N PHE A 103 -3.25 11.34 -10.12
CA PHE A 103 -2.77 11.90 -11.37
C PHE A 103 -3.79 11.71 -12.49
N VAL A 104 -3.78 12.62 -13.45
CA VAL A 104 -4.57 12.48 -14.68
C VAL A 104 -4.25 11.15 -15.35
N GLY A 105 -5.26 10.32 -15.53
CA GLY A 105 -5.16 8.98 -16.13
C GLY A 105 -6.14 8.78 -17.29
N ASN A 106 -6.69 7.59 -17.40
CA ASN A 106 -7.61 7.18 -18.48
C ASN A 106 -9.03 7.73 -18.39
N ALA A 107 -9.31 8.60 -17.42
CA ALA A 107 -10.60 9.26 -17.20
C ALA A 107 -11.82 8.33 -17.03
N GLN A 108 -11.62 7.10 -16.57
CA GLN A 108 -12.74 6.19 -16.24
C GLN A 108 -13.44 6.56 -14.93
N TYR A 109 -12.75 7.22 -14.01
CA TYR A 109 -13.28 7.72 -12.72
C TYR A 109 -13.99 6.69 -11.83
N ILE A 110 -13.70 5.38 -12.01
CA ILE A 110 -14.39 4.30 -11.27
C ILE A 110 -14.15 4.44 -9.76
N SER A 111 -12.89 4.63 -9.33
CA SER A 111 -12.60 4.83 -7.89
C SER A 111 -13.30 6.07 -7.35
N LEU A 112 -13.38 7.14 -8.14
CA LEU A 112 -14.05 8.39 -7.75
C LEU A 112 -15.54 8.16 -7.51
N GLY A 113 -16.24 7.56 -8.49
CA GLY A 113 -17.66 7.24 -8.36
C GLY A 113 -17.95 6.28 -7.21
N ASN A 114 -17.11 5.26 -7.02
CA ASN A 114 -17.25 4.35 -5.89
C ASN A 114 -17.15 5.09 -4.55
N LEU A 115 -16.17 5.99 -4.38
CA LEU A 115 -15.97 6.74 -3.14
C LEU A 115 -17.10 7.74 -2.85
N ASP A 116 -17.80 8.23 -3.88
CA ASP A 116 -18.99 9.05 -3.69
C ASP A 116 -20.16 8.26 -3.07
N GLU A 117 -20.30 7.00 -3.43
CA GLU A 117 -21.39 6.13 -3.00
C GLU A 117 -21.04 5.31 -1.75
N ASN A 118 -19.78 4.88 -1.64
CA ASN A 118 -19.27 4.00 -0.60
C ASN A 118 -17.82 4.36 -0.30
N ASN A 119 -17.63 5.06 0.79
CA ASN A 119 -16.30 5.53 1.19
C ASN A 119 -15.38 4.44 1.75
N LYS A 120 -15.84 3.19 1.93
CA LYS A 120 -15.00 2.08 2.38
C LYS A 120 -13.92 1.78 1.35
N ALA A 121 -12.69 1.77 1.80
CA ALA A 121 -11.54 1.56 0.93
C ALA A 121 -10.50 0.65 1.59
N PHE A 122 -9.65 0.08 0.75
CA PHE A 122 -8.63 -0.85 1.16
C PHE A 122 -7.33 -0.55 0.41
N ILE A 123 -6.21 -0.50 1.13
CA ILE A 123 -4.88 -0.37 0.54
C ILE A 123 -4.11 -1.67 0.74
N PHE A 124 -3.52 -2.18 -0.34
CA PHE A 124 -2.67 -3.35 -0.34
C PHE A 124 -1.27 -2.97 -0.85
N LEU A 125 -0.30 -3.01 0.07
CA LEU A 125 1.09 -2.63 -0.18
C LEU A 125 1.94 -3.89 -0.33
N MET A 126 2.83 -3.89 -1.32
CA MET A 126 3.73 -5.01 -1.60
C MET A 126 5.20 -4.58 -1.50
N ASP A 127 5.99 -5.42 -0.86
CA ASP A 127 7.44 -5.44 -0.94
C ASP A 127 7.87 -6.81 -1.47
N TYR A 128 8.07 -6.88 -2.78
CA TYR A 128 8.41 -8.13 -3.43
C TYR A 128 9.83 -8.59 -3.09
N VAL A 129 10.77 -7.67 -2.92
CA VAL A 129 12.17 -7.97 -2.60
C VAL A 129 12.25 -8.70 -1.25
N ASN A 130 11.60 -8.15 -0.23
CA ASN A 130 11.62 -8.69 1.13
C ASN A 130 10.45 -9.63 1.42
N ARG A 131 9.61 -9.93 0.43
CA ARG A 131 8.41 -10.79 0.57
C ARG A 131 7.48 -10.35 1.68
N ARG A 132 7.27 -9.05 1.80
CA ARG A 132 6.37 -8.45 2.80
C ARG A 132 5.15 -7.86 2.10
N ARG A 133 4.02 -7.90 2.77
CA ARG A 133 2.78 -7.25 2.34
C ARG A 133 2.03 -6.72 3.53
N ILE A 134 1.45 -5.54 3.37
CA ILE A 134 0.64 -4.88 4.38
C ILE A 134 -0.74 -4.61 3.80
N LYS A 135 -1.75 -4.86 4.61
CA LYS A 135 -3.16 -4.62 4.34
C LYS A 135 -3.62 -3.49 5.24
N VAL A 136 -4.26 -2.48 4.67
CA VAL A 136 -4.79 -1.34 5.41
C VAL A 136 -6.26 -1.19 5.07
N TRP A 137 -7.13 -1.25 6.07
CA TRP A 137 -8.57 -1.01 5.96
C TRP A 137 -8.90 0.39 6.46
N GLY A 138 -9.82 1.04 5.80
CA GLY A 138 -10.25 2.37 6.18
C GLY A 138 -11.38 2.91 5.30
N THR A 139 -11.50 4.21 5.35
CA THR A 139 -12.35 4.98 4.44
C THR A 139 -11.49 5.94 3.64
N ALA A 140 -11.96 6.33 2.47
CA ALA A 140 -11.27 7.31 1.65
C ALA A 140 -12.25 8.33 1.08
N GLU A 141 -11.71 9.50 0.80
CA GLU A 141 -12.39 10.59 0.11
C GLU A 141 -11.43 11.27 -0.87
N TYR A 142 -11.96 11.98 -1.84
CA TYR A 142 -11.15 12.82 -2.72
C TYR A 142 -11.30 14.31 -2.40
N VAL A 143 -10.22 15.06 -2.59
CA VAL A 143 -10.13 16.48 -2.29
C VAL A 143 -9.58 17.21 -3.52
N GLU A 144 -10.33 18.20 -4.04
CA GLU A 144 -9.98 18.96 -5.25
C GLU A 144 -9.66 20.44 -4.95
N ASP A 145 -10.17 20.98 -3.87
CA ASP A 145 -10.16 22.40 -3.56
C ASP A 145 -9.12 22.80 -2.49
N ASN A 146 -8.35 21.87 -1.95
CA ASN A 146 -7.27 22.14 -0.99
C ASN A 146 -5.92 22.27 -1.71
N GLN A 147 -5.60 23.48 -2.17
CA GLN A 147 -4.37 23.77 -2.90
C GLN A 147 -3.10 23.47 -2.09
N GLN A 148 -3.12 23.67 -0.78
CA GLN A 148 -1.98 23.36 0.08
C GLN A 148 -1.71 21.86 0.14
N LEU A 149 -2.74 21.04 0.29
CA LEU A 149 -2.62 19.59 0.25
C LEU A 149 -2.14 19.13 -1.12
N LEU A 150 -2.75 19.59 -2.21
CA LEU A 150 -2.37 19.22 -3.57
C LEU A 150 -0.89 19.56 -3.84
N ALA A 151 -0.43 20.74 -3.45
CA ALA A 151 0.97 21.14 -3.58
C ALA A 151 1.92 20.26 -2.76
N SER A 152 1.51 19.82 -1.56
CA SER A 152 2.34 18.94 -0.71
C SER A 152 2.48 17.52 -1.26
N LEU A 153 1.54 17.08 -2.09
CA LEU A 153 1.52 15.75 -2.72
C LEU A 153 2.13 15.76 -4.13
N ALA A 154 2.31 16.93 -4.73
CA ALA A 154 2.94 17.07 -6.04
C ALA A 154 4.42 16.65 -5.96
N ASN A 155 4.93 16.16 -7.08
CA ASN A 155 6.35 15.87 -7.27
C ASN A 155 6.73 16.34 -8.68
N ASP A 156 7.51 17.43 -8.74
CA ASP A 156 7.88 18.09 -9.99
C ASP A 156 8.77 17.19 -10.89
N GLU A 157 9.57 16.31 -10.26
CA GLU A 157 10.45 15.39 -10.99
C GLU A 157 9.68 14.23 -11.65
N TYR A 158 8.52 13.87 -11.11
CA TYR A 158 7.69 12.78 -11.65
C TYR A 158 6.91 13.20 -12.90
N GLY A 159 6.64 14.50 -13.06
CA GLY A 159 5.97 15.06 -14.25
C GLY A 159 4.48 14.72 -14.40
N GLY A 160 3.88 14.02 -13.44
CA GLY A 160 2.45 13.71 -13.41
C GLY A 160 1.63 14.93 -12.97
N ARG A 161 0.64 15.34 -13.79
CA ARG A 161 -0.28 16.41 -13.39
C ARG A 161 -1.25 15.88 -12.32
N VAL A 162 -1.18 16.47 -11.13
CA VAL A 162 -2.12 16.19 -10.03
C VAL A 162 -3.49 16.76 -10.40
N GLU A 163 -4.51 15.91 -10.38
CA GLU A 163 -5.89 16.31 -10.62
C GLU A 163 -6.63 16.55 -9.29
N ARG A 164 -6.40 15.68 -8.34
CA ARG A 164 -6.96 15.74 -6.98
C ARG A 164 -6.07 15.00 -5.98
N ALA A 165 -6.36 15.10 -4.72
CA ALA A 165 -5.83 14.23 -3.69
C ALA A 165 -6.85 13.15 -3.32
N ILE A 166 -6.37 11.97 -2.97
CA ILE A 166 -7.16 10.98 -2.23
C ILE A 166 -6.61 10.95 -0.80
N VAL A 167 -7.50 11.18 0.16
CA VAL A 167 -7.23 11.10 1.60
C VAL A 167 -7.82 9.82 2.13
N PHE A 168 -7.00 9.02 2.80
CA PHE A 168 -7.39 7.71 3.33
C PHE A 168 -7.27 7.71 4.86
N HIS A 169 -8.38 7.45 5.54
CA HIS A 169 -8.45 7.36 7.00
C HIS A 169 -8.28 5.90 7.44
N VAL A 170 -7.18 5.62 8.12
CA VAL A 170 -6.81 4.28 8.57
C VAL A 170 -7.68 3.86 9.74
N HIS A 171 -8.38 2.75 9.62
CA HIS A 171 -9.11 2.10 10.72
C HIS A 171 -8.27 1.03 11.38
N THR A 172 -7.56 0.24 10.58
CA THR A 172 -6.64 -0.78 11.06
C THR A 172 -5.73 -1.28 9.93
N TRP A 173 -4.63 -1.90 10.31
CA TRP A 173 -3.72 -2.54 9.38
C TRP A 173 -3.09 -3.80 9.96
N ASP A 174 -2.58 -4.67 9.10
CA ASP A 174 -1.99 -5.96 9.46
C ASP A 174 -0.90 -6.37 8.47
N ILE A 175 0.14 -7.03 8.99
CA ILE A 175 1.21 -7.63 8.19
C ILE A 175 0.82 -9.07 7.87
N ASN A 176 0.90 -9.43 6.60
CA ASN A 176 0.55 -10.77 6.18
C ASN A 176 1.79 -11.69 6.06
N CYS A 177 1.55 -13.00 6.21
CA CYS A 177 2.55 -14.04 6.05
C CYS A 177 3.29 -13.91 4.69
N PRO A 178 4.64 -14.09 4.63
CA PRO A 178 5.44 -14.01 3.41
C PRO A 178 5.26 -15.19 2.45
N GLN A 179 4.49 -16.23 2.83
CA GLN A 179 4.29 -17.41 2.02
C GLN A 179 3.76 -17.07 0.62
N HIS A 180 4.26 -17.79 -0.39
CA HIS A 180 3.87 -17.69 -1.79
C HIS A 180 4.16 -16.33 -2.46
N ILE A 181 4.94 -15.43 -1.85
CA ILE A 181 5.45 -14.23 -2.50
C ILE A 181 6.79 -14.61 -3.15
N LYS A 182 6.83 -14.60 -4.49
CA LYS A 182 8.09 -14.73 -5.23
C LYS A 182 8.82 -13.39 -5.23
N PRO A 183 10.12 -13.33 -4.89
CA PRO A 183 10.91 -12.11 -5.00
C PRO A 183 10.87 -11.57 -6.43
N ARG A 184 10.81 -10.25 -6.54
CA ARG A 184 10.95 -9.50 -7.79
C ARG A 184 11.87 -8.34 -7.50
N TYR A 185 12.76 -8.04 -8.43
CA TYR A 185 13.76 -7.00 -8.31
C TYR A 185 13.57 -6.00 -9.42
N THR A 186 13.72 -4.73 -9.10
CA THR A 186 13.80 -3.65 -10.08
C THR A 186 15.23 -3.56 -10.64
N GLU A 187 15.43 -2.80 -11.71
CA GLU A 187 16.78 -2.49 -12.22
C GLU A 187 17.62 -1.81 -11.12
N GLU A 188 17.03 -0.92 -10.35
CA GLU A 188 17.68 -0.23 -9.23
C GLU A 188 18.14 -1.20 -8.13
N ASP A 189 17.33 -2.21 -7.79
CA ASP A 189 17.69 -3.25 -6.82
C ASP A 189 18.88 -4.09 -7.32
N LEU A 190 19.00 -4.31 -8.62
CA LEU A 190 20.04 -5.13 -9.23
C LEU A 190 21.32 -4.34 -9.58
N ALA A 191 21.23 -3.03 -9.74
CA ALA A 191 22.35 -2.19 -10.18
C ALA A 191 23.65 -2.39 -9.37
N PRO A 192 23.66 -2.46 -8.02
CA PRO A 192 24.88 -2.69 -7.25
C PRO A 192 25.54 -4.04 -7.57
N MET A 193 24.73 -5.10 -7.74
CA MET A 193 25.23 -6.43 -8.07
C MET A 193 25.79 -6.49 -9.49
N VAL A 194 25.11 -5.86 -10.44
CA VAL A 194 25.58 -5.75 -11.83
C VAL A 194 26.91 -4.99 -11.91
N ALA A 195 27.03 -3.87 -11.20
CA ALA A 195 28.28 -3.11 -11.13
C ALA A 195 29.44 -3.92 -10.51
N ASP A 196 29.17 -4.73 -9.50
CA ASP A 196 30.18 -5.62 -8.89
C ASP A 196 30.65 -6.68 -9.87
N TYR A 197 29.73 -7.33 -10.59
CA TYR A 197 30.10 -8.29 -11.63
C TYR A 197 30.89 -7.65 -12.78
N GLN A 198 30.51 -6.46 -13.25
CA GLN A 198 31.24 -5.74 -14.28
C GLN A 198 32.66 -5.42 -13.85
N ARG A 199 32.86 -4.95 -12.61
CA ARG A 199 34.17 -4.73 -12.04
C ARG A 199 35.00 -6.01 -12.04
N ARG A 200 34.42 -7.12 -11.57
CA ARG A 200 35.11 -8.41 -11.51
C ARG A 200 35.48 -8.97 -12.86
N ILE A 201 34.62 -8.79 -13.87
CA ILE A 201 34.92 -9.16 -15.26
C ILE A 201 36.15 -8.35 -15.76
N SER A 202 36.16 -7.04 -15.57
CA SER A 202 37.28 -6.19 -16.00
C SER A 202 38.59 -6.56 -15.33
N GLU A 203 38.58 -6.89 -14.03
CA GLU A 203 39.79 -7.38 -13.32
C GLU A 203 40.29 -8.68 -13.92
N LEU A 204 39.40 -9.63 -14.19
CA LEU A 204 39.77 -10.92 -14.78
C LEU A 204 40.29 -10.78 -16.22
N GLU A 205 39.71 -9.93 -17.02
CA GLU A 205 40.17 -9.63 -18.37
C GLU A 205 41.58 -9.01 -18.35
N ALA A 206 41.83 -8.08 -17.44
CA ALA A 206 43.17 -7.49 -17.26
C ALA A 206 44.19 -8.54 -16.81
N GLU A 207 43.80 -9.45 -15.91
CA GLU A 207 44.63 -10.56 -15.48
C GLU A 207 44.99 -11.49 -16.63
N VAL A 208 44.01 -11.90 -17.42
CA VAL A 208 44.20 -12.76 -18.60
C VAL A 208 45.14 -12.09 -19.61
N GLN A 209 45.01 -10.80 -19.84
CA GLN A 209 45.92 -10.05 -20.74
C GLN A 209 47.35 -10.05 -20.20
N ARG A 210 47.53 -9.82 -18.91
CA ARG A 210 48.89 -9.88 -18.27
C ARG A 210 49.52 -11.25 -18.41
N LEU A 211 48.76 -12.31 -18.12
CA LEU A 211 49.25 -13.69 -18.23
C LEU A 211 49.62 -14.07 -19.67
N ARG A 212 48.87 -13.65 -20.66
CA ARG A 212 49.19 -13.87 -22.09
C ARG A 212 50.47 -13.15 -22.50
N GLN A 213 50.71 -11.93 -22.07
CA GLN A 213 51.92 -11.18 -22.35
C GLN A 213 53.16 -11.76 -21.66
N SER A 214 52.99 -12.43 -20.53
CA SER A 214 54.14 -13.05 -19.81
C SER A 214 54.54 -14.42 -20.36
N GLN A 215 53.78 -14.99 -21.29
CA GLN A 215 54.05 -16.28 -21.97
C GLN A 215 54.64 -16.11 -23.35
N THR A 216 54.80 -14.87 -23.83
CA THR A 216 55.46 -14.48 -25.06
C THR A 216 56.85 -13.92 -24.80
#